data_080217ff413dc46d7be77ace2ae53864
#
_entry.id   080217ff413dc46d7be77ace2ae53864
#
_cell.length_a   1.000
_cell.length_b   1.000
_cell.length_c   1.000
_cell.angle_alpha   90.00
_cell.angle_beta   90.00
_cell.angle_gamma   90.00
#
_symmetry.space_group_name_H-M   'P 1'
#
loop_
_entity.id
_entity.type
_entity.pdbx_description
1 polymer ?
#
loop_
_entity_poly.entity_id
_entity_poly.type
_entity_poly.pdbx_seq_one_letter_code
_entity_poly.pdbx_strand_id
1 'polypeptide(L)'
;TERLVLTVALLVGLIVCQSAHAQTRFMYLRGQSVHPAYEGWWPSDDGSFTLWFGYMNSNWEEEFDVPFGPDNYFAYTEPGALNDIELDALNSSQVDQGQPTHFYPRRNPFLFTISVPADFSEQELVWTLTTHGRKNRVYASLRADYRMDPQVMSTEVGGSYGSLDDRLRTNLPPELQVEGPSHRRVSVGE
;
A
#
# COMPACT_ATOMS: atom_id res chain seq x y z
N THR A 1 -14.97 -54.96 30.22
CA THR A 1 -15.43 -53.53 30.30
C THR A 1 -14.29 -52.58 30.06
N GLU A 2 -13.12 -52.72 30.69
CA GLU A 2 -11.97 -51.78 30.52
C GLU A 2 -11.44 -51.75 29.09
N ARG A 3 -11.33 -52.88 28.42
CA ARG A 3 -10.86 -52.96 27.03
C ARG A 3 -11.81 -52.27 26.06
N LEU A 4 -13.11 -52.30 26.32
CA LEU A 4 -14.11 -51.62 25.49
C LEU A 4 -14.02 -50.11 25.66
N VAL A 5 -13.79 -49.62 26.89
CA VAL A 5 -13.60 -48.18 27.19
C VAL A 5 -12.35 -47.63 26.51
N LEU A 6 -11.25 -48.38 26.57
CA LEU A 6 -10.01 -47.99 25.89
C LEU A 6 -10.15 -47.94 24.38
N THR A 7 -10.88 -48.90 23.77
CA THR A 7 -11.10 -48.91 22.32
C THR A 7 -11.99 -47.76 21.87
N VAL A 8 -13.03 -47.43 22.65
CA VAL A 8 -13.90 -46.27 22.36
C VAL A 8 -13.14 -44.96 22.51
N ALA A 9 -12.33 -44.83 23.56
CA ALA A 9 -11.51 -43.63 23.76
C ALA A 9 -10.48 -43.43 22.63
N LEU A 10 -9.88 -44.49 22.12
CA LEU A 10 -8.94 -44.44 20.99
C LEU A 10 -9.65 -44.04 19.68
N LEU A 11 -10.86 -44.60 19.43
CA LEU A 11 -11.67 -44.24 18.27
C LEU A 11 -12.14 -42.76 18.32
N VAL A 12 -12.56 -42.28 19.46
CA VAL A 12 -12.95 -40.88 19.64
C VAL A 12 -11.74 -39.95 19.45
N GLY A 13 -10.55 -40.32 19.97
CA GLY A 13 -9.33 -39.60 19.76
C GLY A 13 -8.90 -39.50 18.30
N LEU A 14 -9.11 -40.58 17.52
CA LEU A 14 -8.82 -40.60 16.08
C LEU A 14 -9.80 -39.70 15.27
N ILE A 15 -11.04 -39.59 15.69
CA ILE A 15 -12.06 -38.75 15.02
C ILE A 15 -11.80 -37.26 15.30
N VAL A 16 -11.36 -36.93 16.52
CA VAL A 16 -11.04 -35.51 16.89
C VAL A 16 -9.77 -35.01 16.21
N CYS A 17 -8.84 -35.90 15.89
CA CYS A 17 -7.57 -35.51 15.23
C CYS A 17 -7.73 -35.14 13.74
N GLN A 18 -8.90 -35.34 13.12
CA GLN A 18 -9.12 -35.06 11.70
C GLN A 18 -9.53 -33.60 11.39
N SER A 19 -9.64 -32.75 12.39
CA SER A 19 -10.03 -31.34 12.18
C SER A 19 -8.88 -30.36 12.03
N ALA A 20 -7.67 -30.83 11.72
CA ALA A 20 -6.60 -29.97 11.27
C ALA A 20 -6.90 -29.53 9.83
N HIS A 21 -7.81 -28.57 9.67
CA HIS A 21 -7.93 -27.83 8.42
C HIS A 21 -6.62 -27.07 8.24
N ALA A 22 -5.71 -27.67 7.47
CA ALA A 22 -4.59 -26.92 6.91
C ALA A 22 -5.23 -25.79 6.10
N GLN A 23 -5.15 -24.55 6.60
CA GLN A 23 -5.52 -23.39 5.81
C GLN A 23 -4.54 -23.33 4.65
N THR A 24 -4.96 -23.86 3.52
CA THR A 24 -4.22 -23.74 2.26
C THR A 24 -4.21 -22.25 1.93
N ARG A 25 -3.09 -21.64 2.14
CA ARG A 25 -2.87 -20.26 1.71
C ARG A 25 -2.81 -20.31 0.19
N PHE A 26 -3.89 -19.91 -0.46
CA PHE A 26 -3.91 -19.79 -1.91
C PHE A 26 -2.87 -18.76 -2.32
N MET A 27 -1.87 -19.21 -3.08
CA MET A 27 -0.86 -18.35 -3.67
C MET A 27 -1.13 -18.27 -5.16
N TYR A 28 -1.37 -17.07 -5.64
CA TYR A 28 -1.61 -16.81 -7.04
C TYR A 28 -0.33 -16.33 -7.70
N LEU A 29 0.08 -16.98 -8.79
CA LEU A 29 1.21 -16.52 -9.58
C LEU A 29 0.83 -15.24 -10.34
N ARG A 30 -0.37 -15.21 -10.91
CA ARG A 30 -0.91 -14.12 -11.75
C ARG A 30 -2.42 -13.99 -11.61
N GLY A 31 -2.98 -12.91 -12.15
CA GLY A 31 -4.42 -12.72 -12.28
C GLY A 31 -5.07 -12.00 -11.09
N GLN A 32 -4.31 -11.59 -10.10
CA GLN A 32 -4.83 -10.81 -8.97
C GLN A 32 -4.59 -9.31 -9.17
N SER A 33 -5.46 -8.49 -8.59
CA SER A 33 -5.31 -7.04 -8.63
C SER A 33 -4.26 -6.55 -7.63
N VAL A 34 -3.79 -5.32 -7.87
CA VAL A 34 -2.97 -4.55 -6.92
C VAL A 34 -3.89 -3.76 -6.01
N HIS A 35 -3.59 -3.75 -4.72
CA HIS A 35 -4.32 -3.03 -3.70
C HIS A 35 -3.44 -1.89 -3.18
N PRO A 36 -3.82 -0.62 -3.38
CA PRO A 36 -3.14 0.50 -2.76
C PRO A 36 -3.26 0.42 -1.24
N ALA A 37 -2.27 0.92 -0.53
CA ALA A 37 -2.25 0.93 0.93
C ALA A 37 -1.85 2.31 1.45
N TYR A 38 -2.57 2.78 2.46
CA TYR A 38 -2.18 3.92 3.26
C TYR A 38 -1.48 3.42 4.52
N GLU A 39 -0.25 3.84 4.71
CA GLU A 39 0.60 3.35 5.81
C GLU A 39 0.47 4.23 7.06
N GLY A 40 0.10 5.49 6.87
CA GLY A 40 -0.05 6.47 7.94
C GLY A 40 0.55 7.83 7.61
N TRP A 41 0.63 8.70 8.60
CA TRP A 41 1.09 10.06 8.44
C TRP A 41 2.09 10.48 9.52
N TRP A 42 2.88 11.50 9.17
CA TRP A 42 3.91 12.07 10.02
C TRP A 42 3.87 13.60 9.92
N PRO A 43 4.01 14.34 11.03
CA PRO A 43 4.14 15.79 10.97
C PRO A 43 5.53 16.17 10.46
N SER A 44 5.58 17.12 9.55
CA SER A 44 6.83 17.72 9.04
C SER A 44 7.21 18.98 9.82
N ASP A 45 8.50 19.35 9.80
CA ASP A 45 9.01 20.50 10.57
C ASP A 45 8.45 21.85 10.11
N ASP A 46 8.00 21.94 8.86
CA ASP A 46 7.39 23.13 8.26
C ASP A 46 5.89 23.29 8.56
N GLY A 47 5.32 22.39 9.36
CA GLY A 47 3.90 22.36 9.72
C GLY A 47 3.02 21.65 8.71
N SER A 48 3.55 21.15 7.61
CA SER A 48 2.86 20.24 6.70
C SER A 48 2.77 18.82 7.28
N PHE A 49 2.08 17.93 6.57
CA PHE A 49 2.02 16.52 6.94
C PHE A 49 2.48 15.65 5.78
N THR A 50 3.25 14.63 6.08
CA THR A 50 3.68 13.63 5.11
C THR A 50 2.80 12.39 5.23
N LEU A 51 2.09 12.05 4.17
CA LEU A 51 1.29 10.84 4.04
C LEU A 51 2.13 9.76 3.36
N TRP A 52 2.18 8.57 3.97
CA TRP A 52 2.96 7.45 3.47
C TRP A 52 2.06 6.42 2.80
N PHE A 53 2.50 5.96 1.64
CA PHE A 53 1.78 4.98 0.84
C PHE A 53 2.67 3.81 0.43
N GLY A 54 2.02 2.68 0.27
CA GLY A 54 2.56 1.47 -0.30
C GLY A 54 1.49 0.73 -1.06
N TYR A 55 1.74 -0.53 -1.40
CA TYR A 55 0.74 -1.38 -2.04
C TYR A 55 0.98 -2.86 -1.76
N MET A 56 -0.03 -3.68 -2.03
CA MET A 56 0.06 -5.12 -2.09
C MET A 56 -0.36 -5.59 -3.49
N ASN A 57 0.59 -6.07 -4.26
CA ASN A 57 0.34 -6.86 -5.45
C ASN A 57 0.16 -8.31 -5.02
N SER A 58 -1.06 -8.83 -5.13
CA SER A 58 -1.40 -10.18 -4.63
C SER A 58 -0.81 -11.32 -5.47
N ASN A 59 -0.15 -11.00 -6.58
CA ASN A 59 0.55 -11.96 -7.42
C ASN A 59 1.97 -12.25 -6.90
N TRP A 60 2.52 -13.40 -7.32
CA TRP A 60 3.91 -13.78 -7.04
C TRP A 60 4.87 -13.43 -8.17
N GLU A 61 4.38 -13.34 -9.41
CA GLU A 61 5.21 -13.15 -10.59
C GLU A 61 4.72 -12.01 -11.50
N GLU A 62 3.44 -11.63 -11.39
CA GLU A 62 2.88 -10.63 -12.27
C GLU A 62 3.18 -9.22 -11.79
N GLU A 63 3.74 -8.44 -12.69
CA GLU A 63 4.00 -7.01 -12.53
C GLU A 63 3.01 -6.21 -13.38
N PHE A 64 2.78 -4.95 -13.01
CA PHE A 64 1.87 -4.08 -13.74
C PHE A 64 2.54 -2.77 -14.08
N ASP A 65 2.27 -2.29 -15.29
CA ASP A 65 2.53 -0.92 -15.70
C ASP A 65 1.20 -0.19 -15.80
N VAL A 66 0.94 0.73 -14.87
CA VAL A 66 -0.27 1.55 -14.82
C VAL A 66 0.14 3.02 -14.83
N PRO A 67 0.12 3.66 -16.00
CA PRO A 67 0.49 5.07 -16.11
C PRO A 67 -0.47 5.97 -15.35
N PHE A 68 -0.04 7.20 -15.08
CA PHE A 68 -0.91 8.23 -14.50
C PHE A 68 -2.14 8.45 -15.38
N GLY A 69 -3.29 8.59 -14.75
CA GLY A 69 -4.54 8.80 -15.47
C GLY A 69 -5.73 8.16 -14.76
N PRO A 70 -6.77 7.77 -15.53
CA PRO A 70 -8.04 7.29 -14.95
C PRO A 70 -7.88 5.98 -14.13
N ASP A 71 -6.81 5.25 -14.35
CA ASP A 71 -6.52 3.98 -13.66
C ASP A 71 -5.49 4.11 -12.53
N ASN A 72 -4.84 5.28 -12.38
CA ASN A 72 -3.84 5.53 -11.33
C ASN A 72 -3.78 7.02 -11.00
N TYR A 73 -4.50 7.43 -9.95
CA TYR A 73 -4.64 8.84 -9.59
C TYR A 73 -4.97 9.06 -8.12
N PHE A 74 -4.72 10.30 -7.67
CA PHE A 74 -5.18 10.83 -6.40
C PHE A 74 -6.28 11.87 -6.58
N ALA A 75 -7.22 11.90 -5.62
CA ALA A 75 -8.25 12.93 -5.51
C ALA A 75 -8.43 13.36 -4.06
N TYR A 76 -8.64 14.65 -3.83
CA TYR A 76 -9.02 15.19 -2.52
C TYR A 76 -10.53 15.09 -2.34
N THR A 77 -10.98 14.74 -1.15
CA THR A 77 -12.40 14.69 -0.79
C THR A 77 -12.61 14.98 0.70
N GLU A 78 -13.84 15.35 1.03
CA GLU A 78 -14.29 15.37 2.42
C GLU A 78 -14.69 13.94 2.85
N PRO A 79 -14.52 13.56 4.14
CA PRO A 79 -14.85 12.23 4.63
C PRO A 79 -16.29 11.83 4.29
N GLY A 80 -16.45 10.75 3.57
CA GLY A 80 -17.76 10.24 3.16
C GLY A 80 -18.56 11.13 2.23
N ALA A 81 -17.98 12.19 1.67
CA ALA A 81 -18.66 13.15 0.84
C ALA A 81 -18.96 12.63 -0.57
N LEU A 82 -18.10 11.77 -1.10
CA LEU A 82 -18.18 11.32 -2.49
C LEU A 82 -18.43 9.82 -2.60
N ASN A 83 -19.33 9.46 -3.50
CA ASN A 83 -19.46 8.09 -3.97
C ASN A 83 -18.42 7.81 -5.08
N ASP A 84 -18.31 6.56 -5.50
CA ASP A 84 -17.35 6.12 -6.49
C ASP A 84 -17.42 6.88 -7.82
N ILE A 85 -18.61 7.27 -8.25
CA ILE A 85 -18.84 7.97 -9.52
C ILE A 85 -18.33 9.41 -9.43
N GLU A 86 -18.56 10.07 -8.30
CA GLU A 86 -18.11 11.45 -8.07
C GLU A 86 -16.59 11.52 -7.96
N LEU A 87 -15.94 10.55 -7.27
CA LEU A 87 -14.50 10.43 -7.24
C LEU A 87 -13.89 10.25 -8.63
N ASP A 88 -14.50 9.42 -9.47
CA ASP A 88 -14.04 9.19 -10.83
C ASP A 88 -14.18 10.45 -11.70
N ALA A 89 -15.23 11.25 -11.47
CA ALA A 89 -15.47 12.48 -12.21
C ALA A 89 -14.48 13.61 -11.85
N LEU A 90 -13.98 13.63 -10.63
CA LEU A 90 -13.00 14.63 -10.19
C LEU A 90 -11.65 14.48 -10.88
N ASN A 91 -11.35 13.32 -11.43
CA ASN A 91 -10.01 13.05 -11.92
C ASN A 91 -9.94 12.52 -13.34
N SER A 92 -9.78 13.45 -14.26
CA SER A 92 -9.33 13.16 -15.63
C SER A 92 -7.88 13.56 -15.88
N SER A 93 -7.14 14.04 -14.88
CA SER A 93 -5.81 14.58 -15.09
C SER A 93 -4.75 13.46 -15.07
N GLN A 94 -4.02 13.35 -16.17
CA GLN A 94 -2.79 12.54 -16.26
C GLN A 94 -1.62 13.27 -15.60
N VAL A 95 -1.76 13.61 -14.32
CA VAL A 95 -0.75 14.36 -13.58
C VAL A 95 0.02 13.41 -12.68
N ASP A 96 1.33 13.50 -12.74
CA ASP A 96 2.21 12.89 -11.76
C ASP A 96 1.99 13.57 -10.40
N GLN A 97 1.52 12.78 -9.44
CA GLN A 97 1.29 13.21 -8.06
C GLN A 97 2.24 12.48 -7.09
N GLY A 98 3.27 11.79 -7.63
CA GLY A 98 4.25 11.02 -6.87
C GLY A 98 3.95 9.52 -6.77
N GLN A 99 2.80 9.05 -7.30
CA GLN A 99 2.48 7.64 -7.29
C GLN A 99 3.36 6.82 -8.24
N PRO A 100 3.62 5.53 -7.93
CA PRO A 100 4.35 4.65 -8.84
C PRO A 100 3.51 4.33 -10.08
N THR A 101 4.19 4.08 -11.19
CA THR A 101 3.59 3.59 -12.44
C THR A 101 3.92 2.13 -12.72
N HIS A 102 4.90 1.57 -11.99
CA HIS A 102 5.28 0.17 -12.05
C HIS A 102 5.06 -0.52 -10.69
N PHE A 103 4.46 -1.71 -10.70
CA PHE A 103 4.03 -2.42 -9.50
C PHE A 103 4.63 -3.82 -9.45
N TYR A 104 5.66 -3.98 -8.63
CA TYR A 104 6.31 -5.27 -8.36
C TYR A 104 5.40 -6.22 -7.57
N PRO A 105 5.66 -7.54 -7.62
CA PRO A 105 4.92 -8.51 -6.83
C PRO A 105 5.02 -8.28 -5.33
N ARG A 106 4.00 -8.73 -4.61
CA ARG A 106 3.91 -8.78 -3.16
C ARG A 106 3.76 -7.43 -2.48
N ARG A 107 4.10 -7.38 -1.18
CA ARG A 107 3.97 -6.19 -0.34
C ARG A 107 5.13 -5.23 -0.58
N ASN A 108 4.80 -3.99 -0.86
CA ASN A 108 5.74 -2.88 -1.03
C ASN A 108 5.31 -1.74 -0.09
N PRO A 109 5.71 -1.80 1.20
CA PRO A 109 5.31 -0.82 2.19
C PRO A 109 6.16 0.44 2.09
N PHE A 110 5.63 1.59 2.54
CA PHE A 110 6.34 2.86 2.66
C PHE A 110 7.11 3.29 1.39
N LEU A 111 6.51 3.02 0.24
CA LEU A 111 7.20 3.15 -1.05
C LEU A 111 7.39 4.62 -1.46
N PHE A 112 6.38 5.46 -1.20
CA PHE A 112 6.40 6.87 -1.57
C PHE A 112 5.56 7.71 -0.60
N THR A 113 5.71 9.03 -0.71
CA THR A 113 5.02 9.98 0.15
C THR A 113 4.33 11.07 -0.65
N ILE A 114 3.25 11.59 -0.09
CA ILE A 114 2.61 12.83 -0.56
C ILE A 114 2.57 13.80 0.61
N SER A 115 3.04 15.02 0.36
CA SER A 115 2.95 16.11 1.32
C SER A 115 1.61 16.82 1.17
N VAL A 116 0.92 17.02 2.30
CA VAL A 116 -0.31 17.79 2.36
C VAL A 116 -0.14 19.01 3.27
N PRO A 117 -0.81 20.13 2.99
CA PRO A 117 -0.61 21.36 3.73
C PRO A 117 -1.16 21.28 5.16
N ALA A 118 -0.76 22.25 6.00
CA ALA A 118 -1.19 22.32 7.40
C ALA A 118 -2.71 22.42 7.59
N ASP A 119 -3.41 22.98 6.62
CA ASP A 119 -4.86 23.13 6.61
C ASP A 119 -5.63 21.95 5.98
N PHE A 120 -4.93 20.84 5.71
CA PHE A 120 -5.55 19.61 5.21
C PHE A 120 -6.67 19.10 6.13
N SER A 121 -6.51 19.28 7.46
CA SER A 121 -7.53 19.06 8.48
C SER A 121 -8.24 17.70 8.36
N GLU A 122 -9.55 17.71 8.13
CA GLU A 122 -10.40 16.51 8.06
C GLU A 122 -10.59 15.99 6.63
N GLN A 123 -9.93 16.58 5.65
CA GLN A 123 -9.97 16.09 4.27
C GLN A 123 -9.38 14.68 4.16
N GLU A 124 -9.74 13.99 3.11
CA GLU A 124 -9.16 12.72 2.73
C GLU A 124 -8.48 12.83 1.37
N LEU A 125 -7.32 12.18 1.25
CA LEU A 125 -6.65 11.97 -0.02
C LEU A 125 -6.89 10.52 -0.46
N VAL A 126 -7.56 10.34 -1.57
CA VAL A 126 -7.97 9.03 -2.08
C VAL A 126 -7.09 8.63 -3.24
N TRP A 127 -6.35 7.53 -3.08
CA TRP A 127 -5.62 6.91 -4.18
C TRP A 127 -6.47 5.83 -4.83
N THR A 128 -6.73 5.99 -6.12
CA THR A 128 -7.44 5.01 -6.95
C THR A 128 -6.46 4.31 -7.87
N LEU A 129 -6.52 2.98 -7.89
CA LEU A 129 -5.71 2.13 -8.75
C LEU A 129 -6.59 1.04 -9.37
N THR A 130 -6.58 0.95 -10.70
CA THR A 130 -7.31 -0.07 -11.46
C THR A 130 -6.35 -1.05 -12.11
N THR A 131 -6.49 -2.33 -11.76
CA THR A 131 -5.72 -3.42 -12.37
C THR A 131 -6.65 -4.60 -12.63
N HIS A 132 -6.50 -5.30 -13.74
CA HIS A 132 -7.41 -6.38 -14.18
C HIS A 132 -8.91 -5.97 -14.17
N GLY A 133 -9.19 -4.72 -14.51
CA GLY A 133 -10.56 -4.18 -14.50
C GLY A 133 -11.16 -4.02 -13.08
N ARG A 134 -10.39 -4.25 -12.03
CA ARG A 134 -10.80 -4.01 -10.64
C ARG A 134 -10.23 -2.69 -10.14
N LYS A 135 -11.13 -1.82 -9.73
CA LYS A 135 -10.82 -0.53 -9.12
C LYS A 135 -10.68 -0.71 -7.61
N ASN A 136 -9.50 -0.42 -7.08
CA ASN A 136 -9.21 -0.45 -5.65
C ASN A 136 -8.88 0.97 -5.17
N ARG A 137 -9.35 1.34 -3.99
CA ARG A 137 -9.12 2.65 -3.38
C ARG A 137 -8.61 2.53 -1.97
N VAL A 138 -7.78 3.49 -1.59
CA VAL A 138 -7.40 3.73 -0.21
C VAL A 138 -7.60 5.19 0.14
N TYR A 139 -8.08 5.43 1.35
CA TYR A 139 -8.40 6.74 1.88
C TYR A 139 -7.36 7.11 2.94
N ALA A 140 -6.63 8.18 2.70
CA ALA A 140 -5.61 8.69 3.60
C ALA A 140 -6.12 9.92 4.34
N SER A 141 -5.97 9.95 5.66
CA SER A 141 -6.44 11.03 6.53
C SER A 141 -5.49 11.26 7.70
N LEU A 142 -5.61 12.42 8.35
CA LEU A 142 -4.82 12.75 9.55
C LEU A 142 -5.43 12.22 10.85
N ARG A 143 -6.26 11.20 10.81
CA ARG A 143 -6.80 10.58 12.02
C ARG A 143 -5.66 10.10 12.92
N ALA A 144 -5.82 10.29 14.22
CA ALA A 144 -4.80 9.94 15.22
C ALA A 144 -4.38 8.47 15.19
N ASP A 145 -5.31 7.58 14.81
CA ASP A 145 -5.07 6.13 14.69
C ASP A 145 -4.05 5.78 13.60
N TYR A 146 -3.86 6.67 12.62
CA TYR A 146 -2.90 6.50 11.52
C TYR A 146 -1.60 7.27 11.71
N ARG A 147 -1.43 7.93 12.87
CA ARG A 147 -0.17 8.61 13.16
C ARG A 147 0.93 7.58 13.38
N MET A 148 1.95 7.66 12.54
CA MET A 148 3.09 6.76 12.63
C MET A 148 4.11 7.23 13.65
N ASP A 149 4.89 6.26 14.13
CA ASP A 149 6.13 6.49 14.83
C ASP A 149 7.29 5.74 14.13
N PRO A 150 8.55 6.07 14.44
CA PRO A 150 9.72 5.41 13.84
C PRO A 150 9.74 3.89 14.03
N GLN A 151 9.12 3.39 15.08
CA GLN A 151 9.09 1.97 15.39
C GLN A 151 8.19 1.17 14.44
N VAL A 152 7.07 1.75 14.01
CA VAL A 152 6.17 1.14 13.03
C VAL A 152 6.89 0.93 11.71
N MET A 153 7.57 1.97 11.20
CA MET A 153 8.33 1.88 9.96
C MET A 153 9.43 0.81 10.04
N SER A 154 10.16 0.75 11.14
CA SER A 154 11.27 -0.21 11.28
C SER A 154 10.80 -1.65 11.31
N THR A 155 9.62 -1.91 11.85
CA THR A 155 9.05 -3.25 11.95
C THR A 155 8.62 -3.78 10.58
N GLU A 156 8.00 -2.92 9.77
CA GLU A 156 7.50 -3.29 8.44
C GLU A 156 8.60 -3.43 7.38
N VAL A 157 9.65 -2.62 7.46
CA VAL A 157 10.76 -2.63 6.48
C VAL A 157 11.85 -3.65 6.83
N GLY A 158 11.61 -4.50 7.83
CA GLY A 158 12.52 -5.59 8.18
C GLY A 158 13.73 -5.15 9.00
N GLY A 159 13.56 -4.12 9.78
CA GLY A 159 14.54 -3.73 10.80
C GLY A 159 14.80 -4.86 11.78
N SER A 160 16.05 -5.12 12.09
CA SER A 160 16.48 -6.16 13.02
C SER A 160 15.86 -5.91 14.39
N TYR A 161 14.90 -6.76 14.80
CA TYR A 161 14.20 -6.68 16.09
C TYR A 161 13.42 -5.38 16.36
N GLY A 162 12.89 -4.72 15.31
CA GLY A 162 12.09 -3.50 15.50
C GLY A 162 12.89 -2.26 15.83
N SER A 163 14.22 -2.28 15.72
CA SER A 163 15.06 -1.08 15.79
C SER A 163 15.36 -0.55 14.40
N LEU A 164 15.10 0.72 14.17
CA LEU A 164 15.61 1.42 13.00
C LEU A 164 17.14 1.31 12.98
N ASP A 165 17.70 0.72 11.93
CA ASP A 165 19.13 0.84 11.64
C ASP A 165 19.45 2.35 11.59
N ASP A 166 20.53 2.78 12.24
CA ASP A 166 20.97 4.18 12.24
C ASP A 166 21.17 4.70 10.80
N ARG A 167 21.45 3.82 9.85
CA ARG A 167 21.51 4.14 8.42
C ARG A 167 20.17 4.59 7.85
N LEU A 168 19.06 4.05 8.31
CA LEU A 168 17.72 4.45 7.86
C LEU A 168 17.29 5.78 8.48
N ARG A 169 17.79 6.11 9.67
CA ARG A 169 17.55 7.40 10.33
C ARG A 169 18.32 8.55 9.68
N THR A 170 19.49 8.25 9.15
CA THR A 170 20.42 9.24 8.58
C THR A 170 20.45 9.25 7.05
N ASN A 171 19.78 8.27 6.42
CA ASN A 171 19.72 8.18 4.97
C ASN A 171 18.71 9.20 4.44
N LEU A 172 19.22 10.36 4.08
CA LEU A 172 18.44 11.35 3.34
C LEU A 172 18.20 10.83 1.91
N PRO A 173 17.00 11.09 1.34
CA PRO A 173 16.77 10.78 -0.06
C PRO A 173 17.82 11.46 -0.93
N PRO A 174 18.27 10.83 -2.02
CA PRO A 174 19.25 11.43 -2.91
C PRO A 174 18.71 12.73 -3.49
N GLU A 175 19.46 13.81 -3.32
CA GLU A 175 19.16 15.10 -3.93
C GLU A 175 19.57 15.04 -5.40
N LEU A 176 18.56 15.01 -6.28
CA LEU A 176 18.79 14.93 -7.71
C LEU A 176 19.06 16.35 -8.25
N GLN A 177 20.32 16.68 -8.50
CA GLN A 177 20.68 17.89 -9.22
C GLN A 177 20.68 17.58 -10.73
N VAL A 178 19.64 18.04 -11.42
CA VAL A 178 19.56 17.92 -12.88
C VAL A 178 20.19 19.16 -13.52
N GLU A 179 21.36 18.99 -14.11
CA GLU A 179 21.96 20.04 -14.93
C GLU A 179 21.30 20.05 -16.32
N GLY A 180 20.52 21.09 -16.60
CA GLY A 180 19.88 21.28 -17.88
C GLY A 180 18.40 21.69 -17.78
N PRO A 181 17.73 21.88 -18.89
CA PRO A 181 16.32 22.23 -18.89
C PRO A 181 15.45 21.06 -18.35
N SER A 182 14.48 21.39 -17.51
CA SER A 182 13.57 20.42 -16.87
C SER A 182 12.71 19.60 -17.87
N HIS A 183 12.66 20.04 -19.11
CA HIS A 183 12.00 19.32 -20.22
C HIS A 183 12.90 19.28 -21.46
N ARG A 184 13.17 18.09 -21.95
CA ARG A 184 13.86 17.90 -23.23
C ARG A 184 12.89 17.28 -24.24
N ARG A 185 12.65 17.99 -25.34
CA ARG A 185 11.95 17.41 -26.50
C ARG A 185 12.96 16.60 -27.31
N VAL A 186 12.68 15.33 -27.51
CA VAL A 186 13.45 14.45 -28.39
C VAL A 186 12.59 14.15 -29.60
N SER A 187 13.10 14.39 -30.80
CA SER A 187 12.45 13.94 -32.03
C SER A 187 12.69 12.44 -32.20
N VAL A 188 11.65 11.72 -32.57
CA VAL A 188 11.79 10.28 -32.91
C VAL A 188 12.59 10.19 -34.19
N GLY A 189 13.82 9.64 -34.11
CA GLY A 189 14.68 9.42 -35.28
C GLY A 189 16.08 10.02 -35.23
N GLU A 190 16.52 10.57 -34.10
CA GLU A 190 17.91 10.94 -33.81
C GLU A 190 18.55 10.03 -32.74
#